data_1323160060a0475c1f7e5adccb7716cd
#
_entry.id   1323160060a0475c1f7e5adccb7716cd
#
_cell.length_a   1.000
_cell.length_b   1.000
_cell.length_c   1.000
_cell.angle_alpha   90.00
_cell.angle_beta   90.00
_cell.angle_gamma   90.00
#
_symmetry.space_group_name_H-M   'P 1'
#
loop_
_entity.id
_entity.type
_entity.pdbx_description
1 polymer ?
#
loop_
_entity_poly.entity_id
_entity_poly.type
_entity_poly.pdbx_seq_one_letter_code
_entity_poly.pdbx_strand_id
1 'polypeptide(L)'
;MSATPPGPLRRLRHAAEAWAVRAVARAVPRLSRTAVLRLARLAGRAGYLVDAGGRATGRENLRVVFLEKDAAWRERVLRGSYESLARTMLDLFWGGNLTADNWRAHFTIVPDDPGLRDQVAGTGAIWCCPHYSNFEWIATVMPWWGVPMMIVAQDFKNPALTPIFAAARGHSGQTMISSQGAMLRLFKNLKRGGHSSFLCDLTVRPDQSATVVRAFGLKMSATQLHAALAQRSGRPVVPMLTLPQPDGTCRLRLWPAQFFTPEQPAHEIAQRIWDLFEPVIREHPEGWLWMYKHFRHRPADPEGREYPAYANRSKKFDALERRIAEGKG
;
A
#
# COMPACT_ATOMS: atom_id res chain seq x y z
N MET A 1 21.14 -19.09 7.28
CA MET A 1 20.74 -19.49 8.65
C MET A 1 19.46 -20.31 8.53
N SER A 2 19.49 -21.61 8.81
CA SER A 2 18.31 -22.49 8.78
C SER A 2 17.40 -22.11 9.94
N ALA A 3 16.20 -21.63 9.63
CA ALA A 3 15.22 -21.32 10.65
C ALA A 3 14.78 -22.60 11.37
N THR A 4 14.82 -22.60 12.68
CA THR A 4 14.32 -23.72 13.49
C THR A 4 12.88 -24.02 13.09
N PRO A 5 12.52 -25.30 12.86
CA PRO A 5 11.15 -25.64 12.44
C PRO A 5 10.13 -25.22 13.50
N PRO A 6 8.97 -24.71 13.09
CA PRO A 6 7.96 -24.22 14.03
C PRO A 6 7.43 -25.35 14.92
N GLY A 7 7.22 -25.07 16.20
CA GLY A 7 6.63 -26.00 17.16
C GLY A 7 5.23 -26.50 16.73
N PRO A 8 4.72 -27.59 17.35
CA PRO A 8 3.48 -28.26 16.91
C PRO A 8 2.26 -27.35 16.91
N LEU A 9 2.06 -26.53 17.92
CA LEU A 9 0.95 -25.56 18.02
C LEU A 9 1.01 -24.51 16.89
N ARG A 10 2.22 -24.04 16.55
CA ARG A 10 2.41 -23.09 15.44
C ARG A 10 2.12 -23.74 14.09
N ARG A 11 2.49 -25.02 13.91
CA ARG A 11 2.15 -25.79 12.68
C ARG A 11 0.65 -25.96 12.55
N LEU A 12 -0.07 -26.32 13.61
CA LEU A 12 -1.51 -26.47 13.59
C LEU A 12 -2.22 -25.14 13.27
N ARG A 13 -1.79 -24.04 13.91
CA ARG A 13 -2.29 -22.70 13.57
C ARG A 13 -2.06 -22.33 12.09
N HIS A 14 -0.84 -22.53 11.58
CA HIS A 14 -0.51 -22.27 10.17
C HIS A 14 -1.36 -23.12 9.21
N ALA A 15 -1.63 -24.39 9.56
CA ALA A 15 -2.50 -25.26 8.76
C ALA A 15 -3.94 -24.76 8.77
N ALA A 16 -4.47 -24.38 9.92
CA ALA A 16 -5.83 -23.82 10.05
C ALA A 16 -5.98 -22.49 9.28
N GLU A 17 -5.00 -21.57 9.40
CA GLU A 17 -4.94 -20.33 8.64
C GLU A 17 -4.95 -20.61 7.12
N ALA A 18 -4.10 -21.52 6.65
CA ALA A 18 -4.01 -21.86 5.23
C ALA A 18 -5.28 -22.54 4.71
N TRP A 19 -5.93 -23.39 5.53
CA TRP A 19 -7.20 -24.00 5.20
C TRP A 19 -8.30 -22.94 5.07
N ALA A 20 -8.43 -22.05 6.04
CA ALA A 20 -9.40 -20.97 6.03
C ALA A 20 -9.24 -20.05 4.81
N VAL A 21 -7.99 -19.64 4.50
CA VAL A 21 -7.71 -18.78 3.33
C VAL A 21 -8.00 -19.54 2.03
N ARG A 22 -7.69 -20.84 1.92
CA ARG A 22 -8.06 -21.65 0.74
C ARG A 22 -9.57 -21.77 0.57
N ALA A 23 -10.32 -21.93 1.66
CA ALA A 23 -11.78 -21.96 1.61
C ALA A 23 -12.34 -20.63 1.08
N VAL A 24 -11.86 -19.50 1.58
CA VAL A 24 -12.21 -18.17 1.09
C VAL A 24 -11.83 -18.00 -0.39
N ALA A 25 -10.61 -18.37 -0.78
CA ALA A 25 -10.12 -18.28 -2.16
C ALA A 25 -10.96 -19.11 -3.14
N ARG A 26 -11.57 -20.22 -2.68
CA ARG A 26 -12.48 -21.03 -3.51
C ARG A 26 -13.92 -20.52 -3.52
N ALA A 27 -14.40 -20.00 -2.39
CA ALA A 27 -15.80 -19.61 -2.24
C ALA A 27 -16.08 -18.22 -2.85
N VAL A 28 -15.22 -17.25 -2.57
CA VAL A 28 -15.44 -15.84 -2.93
C VAL A 28 -15.62 -15.62 -4.44
N PRO A 29 -14.86 -16.26 -5.35
CA PRO A 29 -15.10 -16.11 -6.79
C PRO A 29 -16.47 -16.60 -7.28
N ARG A 30 -17.15 -17.46 -6.51
CA ARG A 30 -18.50 -17.97 -6.85
C ARG A 30 -19.63 -17.04 -6.42
N LEU A 31 -19.33 -16.02 -5.62
CA LEU A 31 -20.30 -15.07 -5.12
C LEU A 31 -20.59 -13.98 -6.16
N SER A 32 -21.84 -13.50 -6.18
CA SER A 32 -22.17 -12.29 -6.92
C SER A 32 -21.44 -11.07 -6.33
N ARG A 33 -21.21 -10.03 -7.13
CA ARG A 33 -20.57 -8.80 -6.67
C ARG A 33 -21.26 -8.20 -5.44
N THR A 34 -22.60 -8.15 -5.48
CA THR A 34 -23.41 -7.67 -4.36
C THR A 34 -23.20 -8.50 -3.08
N ALA A 35 -23.10 -9.83 -3.21
CA ALA A 35 -22.83 -10.71 -2.07
C ALA A 35 -21.43 -10.46 -1.46
N VAL A 36 -20.41 -10.26 -2.30
CA VAL A 36 -19.05 -9.91 -1.84
C VAL A 36 -19.06 -8.59 -1.08
N LEU A 37 -19.75 -7.55 -1.58
CA LEU A 37 -19.84 -6.26 -0.90
C LEU A 37 -20.58 -6.33 0.44
N ARG A 38 -21.62 -7.15 0.54
CA ARG A 38 -22.32 -7.41 1.81
C ARG A 38 -21.41 -8.17 2.79
N LEU A 39 -20.71 -9.19 2.31
CA LEU A 39 -19.77 -9.97 3.11
C LEU A 39 -18.62 -9.09 3.60
N ALA A 40 -18.09 -8.19 2.76
CA ALA A 40 -17.03 -7.23 3.15
C ALA A 40 -17.47 -6.34 4.32
N ARG A 41 -18.70 -5.81 4.27
CA ARG A 41 -19.25 -5.01 5.38
C ARG A 41 -19.38 -5.83 6.66
N LEU A 42 -19.88 -7.06 6.58
CA LEU A 42 -20.01 -7.94 7.76
C LEU A 42 -18.64 -8.32 8.32
N ALA A 43 -17.68 -8.70 7.46
CA ALA A 43 -16.32 -9.05 7.86
C ALA A 43 -15.57 -7.85 8.45
N GLY A 44 -15.75 -6.66 7.86
CA GLY A 44 -15.17 -5.41 8.39
C GLY A 44 -15.70 -5.08 9.79
N ARG A 45 -17.03 -5.20 10.00
CA ARG A 45 -17.65 -5.02 11.33
C ARG A 45 -17.15 -6.05 12.34
N ALA A 46 -17.07 -7.32 11.95
CA ALA A 46 -16.52 -8.35 12.80
C ALA A 46 -15.06 -8.08 13.14
N GLY A 47 -14.22 -7.74 12.14
CA GLY A 47 -12.82 -7.34 12.34
C GLY A 47 -12.70 -6.16 13.30
N TYR A 48 -13.52 -5.12 13.11
CA TYR A 48 -13.58 -3.99 14.04
C TYR A 48 -13.92 -4.43 15.47
N LEU A 49 -14.85 -5.35 15.68
CA LEU A 49 -15.26 -5.80 17.01
C LEU A 49 -14.17 -6.63 17.72
N VAL A 50 -13.45 -7.49 16.99
CA VAL A 50 -12.48 -8.41 17.59
C VAL A 50 -11.06 -7.84 17.70
N ASP A 51 -10.66 -6.90 16.84
CA ASP A 51 -9.31 -6.33 16.82
C ASP A 51 -9.19 -5.11 17.76
N ALA A 52 -9.06 -5.37 19.06
CA ALA A 52 -8.90 -4.31 20.04
C ALA A 52 -7.60 -3.49 19.83
N GLY A 53 -6.52 -4.15 19.39
CA GLY A 53 -5.22 -3.51 19.15
C GLY A 53 -5.24 -2.57 17.96
N GLY A 54 -5.80 -3.01 16.84
CA GLY A 54 -5.99 -2.18 15.65
C GLY A 54 -6.92 -1.00 15.90
N ARG A 55 -8.03 -1.22 16.63
CA ARG A 55 -8.92 -0.11 17.02
C ARG A 55 -8.20 0.94 17.85
N ALA A 56 -7.43 0.54 18.87
CA ALA A 56 -6.66 1.47 19.69
C ALA A 56 -5.66 2.27 18.83
N THR A 57 -4.95 1.59 17.93
CA THR A 57 -4.03 2.22 16.98
C THR A 57 -4.75 3.21 16.06
N GLY A 58 -5.86 2.80 15.45
CA GLY A 58 -6.61 3.64 14.52
C GLY A 58 -7.22 4.88 15.18
N ARG A 59 -7.75 4.74 16.41
CA ARG A 59 -8.25 5.88 17.20
C ARG A 59 -7.15 6.90 17.46
N GLU A 60 -5.96 6.44 17.86
CA GLU A 60 -4.82 7.32 18.09
C GLU A 60 -4.35 8.01 16.81
N ASN A 61 -4.25 7.29 15.69
CA ASN A 61 -3.91 7.89 14.40
C ASN A 61 -4.91 8.98 13.99
N LEU A 62 -6.21 8.67 14.04
CA LEU A 62 -7.26 9.61 13.67
C LEU A 62 -7.35 10.81 14.63
N ARG A 63 -7.05 10.59 15.92
CA ARG A 63 -7.05 11.64 16.93
C ARG A 63 -5.99 12.71 16.65
N VAL A 64 -4.77 12.31 16.32
CA VAL A 64 -3.66 13.23 16.08
C VAL A 64 -3.65 13.82 14.66
N VAL A 65 -4.33 13.18 13.71
CA VAL A 65 -4.41 13.65 12.31
C VAL A 65 -5.59 14.59 12.09
N PHE A 66 -6.76 14.25 12.62
CA PHE A 66 -8.02 15.02 12.45
C PHE A 66 -8.44 15.66 13.77
N LEU A 67 -7.65 16.66 14.18
CA LEU A 67 -7.85 17.39 15.43
C LEU A 67 -9.19 18.13 15.45
N GLU A 68 -9.63 18.61 14.28
CA GLU A 68 -10.85 19.40 14.08
C GLU A 68 -12.13 18.55 14.06
N LYS A 69 -12.01 17.22 13.96
CA LYS A 69 -13.15 16.30 13.89
C LYS A 69 -13.51 15.77 15.27
N ASP A 70 -14.80 15.55 15.53
CA ASP A 70 -15.27 14.93 16.77
C ASP A 70 -14.96 13.41 16.86
N ALA A 71 -15.14 12.85 18.03
CA ALA A 71 -14.88 11.44 18.29
C ALA A 71 -15.82 10.52 17.47
N ALA A 72 -17.07 10.93 17.28
CA ALA A 72 -18.06 10.15 16.54
C ALA A 72 -17.70 10.06 15.05
N TRP A 73 -17.22 11.16 14.46
CA TRP A 73 -16.75 11.17 13.07
C TRP A 73 -15.51 10.25 12.91
N ARG A 74 -14.51 10.40 13.81
CA ARG A 74 -13.31 9.56 13.78
C ARG A 74 -13.65 8.06 13.91
N GLU A 75 -14.64 7.74 14.75
CA GLU A 75 -15.07 6.35 14.94
C GLU A 75 -15.81 5.81 13.69
N ARG A 76 -16.59 6.63 12.98
CA ARG A 76 -17.19 6.24 11.68
C ARG A 76 -16.13 5.96 10.64
N VAL A 77 -15.11 6.83 10.51
CA VAL A 77 -13.98 6.64 9.61
C VAL A 77 -13.25 5.34 9.93
N LEU A 78 -12.96 5.07 11.20
CA LEU A 78 -12.27 3.85 11.60
C LEU A 78 -13.05 2.59 11.22
N ARG A 79 -14.36 2.56 11.44
CA ARG A 79 -15.22 1.44 11.01
C ARG A 79 -15.20 1.28 9.49
N GLY A 80 -15.29 2.38 8.75
CA GLY A 80 -15.16 2.40 7.30
C GLY A 80 -13.82 1.83 6.82
N SER A 81 -12.73 2.10 7.54
CA SER A 81 -11.40 1.57 7.22
C SER A 81 -11.32 0.04 7.38
N TYR A 82 -11.96 -0.53 8.40
CA TYR A 82 -12.08 -1.99 8.53
C TYR A 82 -12.94 -2.60 7.41
N GLU A 83 -14.04 -1.94 7.02
CA GLU A 83 -14.87 -2.39 5.90
C GLU A 83 -14.11 -2.30 4.56
N SER A 84 -13.33 -1.24 4.35
CA SER A 84 -12.46 -1.06 3.19
C SER A 84 -11.39 -2.14 3.09
N LEU A 85 -10.68 -2.44 4.20
CA LEU A 85 -9.70 -3.51 4.24
C LEU A 85 -10.32 -4.88 3.96
N ALA A 86 -11.46 -5.19 4.58
CA ALA A 86 -12.18 -6.45 4.35
C ALA A 86 -12.61 -6.59 2.89
N ARG A 87 -13.09 -5.50 2.28
CA ARG A 87 -13.42 -5.45 0.85
C ARG A 87 -12.18 -5.73 0.00
N THR A 88 -11.07 -5.07 0.27
CA THR A 88 -9.81 -5.27 -0.48
C THR A 88 -9.35 -6.74 -0.44
N MET A 89 -9.44 -7.37 0.73
CA MET A 89 -9.04 -8.78 0.90
C MET A 89 -10.00 -9.75 0.17
N LEU A 90 -11.29 -9.49 0.17
CA LEU A 90 -12.26 -10.30 -0.59
C LEU A 90 -12.14 -10.04 -2.09
N ASP A 91 -11.93 -8.81 -2.49
CA ASP A 91 -11.76 -8.40 -3.88
C ASP A 91 -10.49 -9.01 -4.50
N LEU A 92 -9.43 -9.22 -3.73
CA LEU A 92 -8.26 -9.97 -4.19
C LEU A 92 -8.65 -11.35 -4.75
N PHE A 93 -9.49 -12.10 -4.01
CA PHE A 93 -9.92 -13.43 -4.45
C PHE A 93 -11.02 -13.36 -5.52
N TRP A 94 -11.96 -12.42 -5.40
CA TRP A 94 -13.00 -12.23 -6.41
C TRP A 94 -12.42 -11.75 -7.75
N GLY A 95 -11.27 -11.07 -7.71
CA GLY A 95 -10.49 -10.63 -8.88
C GLY A 95 -10.16 -11.74 -9.87
N GLY A 96 -10.18 -13.01 -9.46
CA GLY A 96 -10.10 -14.14 -10.35
C GLY A 96 -11.22 -14.24 -11.41
N ASN A 97 -12.33 -13.50 -11.23
CA ASN A 97 -13.40 -13.36 -12.22
C ASN A 97 -13.13 -12.25 -13.25
N LEU A 98 -12.14 -11.40 -13.02
CA LEU A 98 -11.75 -10.38 -13.96
C LEU A 98 -10.97 -11.01 -15.12
N THR A 99 -11.28 -10.56 -16.33
CA THR A 99 -10.63 -10.97 -17.57
C THR A 99 -10.27 -9.75 -18.41
N ALA A 100 -9.47 -9.94 -19.44
CA ALA A 100 -9.16 -8.87 -20.42
C ALA A 100 -10.41 -8.25 -21.04
N ASP A 101 -11.51 -9.01 -21.14
CA ASP A 101 -12.74 -8.56 -21.79
C ASP A 101 -13.70 -7.84 -20.84
N ASN A 102 -13.74 -8.23 -19.55
CA ASN A 102 -14.77 -7.76 -18.62
C ASN A 102 -14.28 -6.74 -17.57
N TRP A 103 -12.97 -6.55 -17.39
CA TRP A 103 -12.45 -5.71 -16.30
C TRP A 103 -12.98 -4.27 -16.32
N ARG A 104 -13.28 -3.73 -17.51
CA ARG A 104 -13.79 -2.36 -17.64
C ARG A 104 -15.19 -2.17 -17.04
N ALA A 105 -15.95 -3.24 -16.86
CA ALA A 105 -17.23 -3.19 -16.14
C ALA A 105 -17.07 -3.02 -14.62
N HIS A 106 -15.87 -3.25 -14.10
CA HIS A 106 -15.60 -3.25 -12.65
C HIS A 106 -14.55 -2.23 -12.23
N PHE A 107 -13.73 -1.77 -13.18
CA PHE A 107 -12.58 -0.93 -12.88
C PHE A 107 -12.35 0.11 -13.99
N THR A 108 -12.31 1.38 -13.62
CA THR A 108 -12.05 2.49 -14.54
C THR A 108 -10.68 3.09 -14.24
N ILE A 109 -9.86 3.26 -15.27
CA ILE A 109 -8.56 3.95 -15.16
C ILE A 109 -8.74 5.37 -15.67
N VAL A 110 -8.39 6.35 -14.85
CA VAL A 110 -8.53 7.78 -15.16
C VAL A 110 -7.18 8.45 -14.93
N PRO A 111 -6.36 8.57 -15.98
CA PRO A 111 -5.14 9.36 -15.91
C PRO A 111 -5.50 10.86 -15.90
N ASP A 112 -4.84 11.62 -15.02
CA ASP A 112 -4.94 13.09 -15.01
C ASP A 112 -4.27 13.68 -16.27
N ASP A 113 -3.29 12.97 -16.86
CA ASP A 113 -2.70 13.24 -18.18
C ASP A 113 -3.11 12.13 -19.17
N PRO A 114 -3.93 12.43 -20.17
CA PRO A 114 -4.36 11.44 -21.18
C PRO A 114 -3.21 10.79 -21.94
N GLY A 115 -2.07 11.49 -22.12
CA GLY A 115 -0.87 11.01 -22.79
C GLY A 115 0.04 10.12 -21.92
N LEU A 116 -0.29 9.94 -20.64
CA LEU A 116 0.57 9.24 -19.68
C LEU A 116 1.03 7.86 -20.17
N ARG A 117 0.13 7.05 -20.73
CA ARG A 117 0.46 5.70 -21.19
C ARG A 117 1.53 5.73 -22.29
N ASP A 118 1.39 6.63 -23.24
CA ASP A 118 2.33 6.77 -24.36
C ASP A 118 3.68 7.35 -23.88
N GLN A 119 3.67 8.26 -22.91
CA GLN A 119 4.90 8.79 -22.30
C GLN A 119 5.76 7.71 -21.63
N VAL A 120 5.14 6.69 -21.05
CA VAL A 120 5.87 5.63 -20.32
C VAL A 120 6.05 4.37 -21.17
N ALA A 121 5.42 4.29 -22.34
CA ALA A 121 5.54 3.16 -23.26
C ALA A 121 7.01 3.00 -23.73
N GLY A 122 7.53 1.76 -23.64
CA GLY A 122 8.90 1.43 -24.07
C GLY A 122 10.03 2.00 -23.20
N THR A 123 9.74 2.99 -22.35
CA THR A 123 10.75 3.57 -21.43
C THR A 123 10.64 3.01 -20.02
N GLY A 124 9.45 2.57 -19.63
CA GLY A 124 9.14 2.11 -18.27
C GLY A 124 8.99 3.23 -17.27
N ALA A 125 8.36 2.92 -16.13
CA ALA A 125 8.12 3.85 -15.03
C ALA A 125 8.08 3.14 -13.68
N ILE A 126 8.24 3.92 -12.62
CA ILE A 126 8.11 3.52 -11.22
C ILE A 126 6.69 3.87 -10.78
N TRP A 127 5.88 2.87 -10.48
CA TRP A 127 4.49 3.04 -10.05
C TRP A 127 4.40 2.86 -8.54
N CYS A 128 3.84 3.82 -7.83
CA CYS A 128 3.69 3.73 -6.39
C CYS A 128 2.28 4.15 -5.94
N CYS A 129 1.78 3.43 -4.96
CA CYS A 129 0.49 3.71 -4.34
C CYS A 129 0.55 3.45 -2.83
N PRO A 130 -0.32 4.05 -2.03
CA PRO A 130 -0.51 3.68 -0.64
C PRO A 130 -1.37 2.40 -0.52
N HIS A 131 -1.38 1.79 0.66
CA HIS A 131 -2.37 0.76 1.03
C HIS A 131 -3.74 1.41 1.19
N TYR A 132 -4.35 1.76 0.08
CA TYR A 132 -5.58 2.52 0.06
C TYR A 132 -6.65 1.82 -0.78
N SER A 133 -7.82 1.58 -0.17
CA SER A 133 -8.95 0.97 -0.85
C SER A 133 -8.54 -0.31 -1.61
N ASN A 134 -9.03 -0.54 -2.82
CA ASN A 134 -8.77 -1.76 -3.60
C ASN A 134 -7.44 -1.68 -4.40
N PHE A 135 -6.32 -1.49 -3.72
CA PHE A 135 -4.99 -1.50 -4.37
C PHE A 135 -4.64 -2.86 -5.00
N GLU A 136 -5.26 -3.96 -4.57
CA GLU A 136 -4.98 -5.31 -5.11
C GLU A 136 -5.40 -5.44 -6.58
N TRP A 137 -6.48 -4.78 -7.00
CA TRP A 137 -6.91 -4.83 -8.39
C TRP A 137 -6.03 -4.03 -9.35
N ILE A 138 -5.23 -3.09 -8.86
CA ILE A 138 -4.23 -2.39 -9.68
C ILE A 138 -3.31 -3.42 -10.35
N ALA A 139 -2.79 -4.35 -9.55
CA ALA A 139 -1.91 -5.40 -10.03
C ALA A 139 -2.56 -6.24 -11.15
N THR A 140 -3.85 -6.54 -11.02
CA THR A 140 -4.60 -7.34 -11.98
C THR A 140 -4.92 -6.58 -13.27
N VAL A 141 -5.29 -5.30 -13.17
CA VAL A 141 -5.86 -4.55 -14.30
C VAL A 141 -4.79 -3.87 -15.16
N MET A 142 -3.70 -3.40 -14.57
CA MET A 142 -2.67 -2.66 -15.28
C MET A 142 -2.05 -3.41 -16.47
N PRO A 143 -1.80 -4.74 -16.43
CA PRO A 143 -1.35 -5.47 -17.61
C PRO A 143 -2.34 -5.42 -18.78
N TRP A 144 -3.65 -5.51 -18.52
CA TRP A 144 -4.69 -5.40 -19.55
C TRP A 144 -4.87 -3.97 -20.08
N TRP A 145 -4.44 -2.98 -19.32
CA TRP A 145 -4.33 -1.59 -19.80
C TRP A 145 -3.05 -1.34 -20.62
N GLY A 146 -2.20 -2.36 -20.77
CA GLY A 146 -0.95 -2.29 -21.54
C GLY A 146 0.29 -1.92 -20.72
N VAL A 147 0.20 -1.97 -19.39
CA VAL A 147 1.30 -1.65 -18.47
C VAL A 147 1.57 -2.85 -17.54
N PRO A 148 2.21 -3.92 -18.03
CA PRO A 148 2.61 -5.05 -17.19
C PRO A 148 3.70 -4.63 -16.20
N MET A 149 3.50 -4.94 -14.92
CA MET A 149 4.37 -4.47 -13.84
C MET A 149 5.14 -5.60 -13.15
N MET A 150 6.36 -5.32 -12.73
CA MET A 150 7.07 -6.10 -11.72
C MET A 150 6.72 -5.54 -10.34
N ILE A 151 6.11 -6.35 -9.48
CA ILE A 151 5.51 -5.92 -8.20
C ILE A 151 6.22 -6.58 -7.02
N VAL A 152 6.58 -5.77 -6.02
CA VAL A 152 7.14 -6.29 -4.77
C VAL A 152 6.02 -6.79 -3.86
N ALA A 153 6.11 -8.05 -3.46
CA ALA A 153 5.25 -8.63 -2.43
C ALA A 153 6.10 -9.17 -1.28
N GLN A 154 5.65 -8.94 -0.07
CA GLN A 154 6.30 -9.50 1.11
C GLN A 154 5.83 -10.94 1.32
N ASP A 155 6.78 -11.84 1.63
CA ASP A 155 6.47 -13.21 1.99
C ASP A 155 5.71 -13.27 3.32
N PHE A 156 4.75 -14.17 3.40
CA PHE A 156 3.96 -14.35 4.62
C PHE A 156 4.76 -15.09 5.71
N LYS A 157 4.52 -14.74 6.98
CA LYS A 157 5.07 -15.48 8.13
C LYS A 157 4.64 -16.96 8.12
N ASN A 158 3.46 -17.23 7.58
CA ASN A 158 3.00 -18.57 7.27
C ASN A 158 3.30 -18.86 5.79
N PRO A 159 4.33 -19.68 5.48
CA PRO A 159 4.75 -19.91 4.08
C PRO A 159 3.68 -20.60 3.23
N ALA A 160 2.70 -21.28 3.86
CA ALA A 160 1.59 -21.91 3.13
C ALA A 160 0.60 -20.91 2.52
N LEU A 161 0.65 -19.64 2.93
CA LEU A 161 -0.18 -18.57 2.36
C LEU A 161 0.43 -18.00 1.07
N THR A 162 1.75 -17.92 0.96
CA THR A 162 2.44 -17.31 -0.18
C THR A 162 1.94 -17.83 -1.53
N PRO A 163 1.84 -19.16 -1.79
CA PRO A 163 1.35 -19.65 -3.08
C PRO A 163 -0.13 -19.33 -3.34
N ILE A 164 -0.97 -19.21 -2.30
CA ILE A 164 -2.40 -18.89 -2.45
C ILE A 164 -2.55 -17.44 -2.93
N PHE A 165 -1.85 -16.51 -2.31
CA PHE A 165 -1.88 -15.11 -2.69
C PHE A 165 -1.17 -14.85 -4.02
N ALA A 166 -0.08 -15.57 -4.31
CA ALA A 166 0.59 -15.50 -5.60
C ALA A 166 -0.34 -15.93 -6.75
N ALA A 167 -1.08 -17.03 -6.57
CA ALA A 167 -2.06 -17.50 -7.55
C ALA A 167 -3.20 -16.47 -7.76
N ALA A 168 -3.70 -15.86 -6.68
CA ALA A 168 -4.76 -14.84 -6.77
C ALA A 168 -4.30 -13.57 -7.52
N ARG A 169 -3.01 -13.24 -7.46
CA ARG A 169 -2.42 -12.05 -8.10
C ARG A 169 -1.85 -12.31 -9.49
N GLY A 170 -1.54 -13.56 -9.83
CA GLY A 170 -0.68 -13.90 -10.99
C GLY A 170 -1.39 -14.09 -12.33
N HIS A 171 -2.71 -13.93 -12.42
CA HIS A 171 -3.50 -14.39 -13.59
C HIS A 171 -3.56 -13.41 -14.77
N SER A 172 -3.04 -12.17 -14.63
CA SER A 172 -3.15 -11.14 -15.67
C SER A 172 -1.83 -10.73 -16.33
N GLY A 173 -0.70 -11.37 -15.96
CA GLY A 173 0.58 -11.14 -16.63
C GLY A 173 1.60 -10.26 -15.89
N GLN A 174 1.32 -9.85 -14.63
CA GLN A 174 2.32 -9.18 -13.80
C GLN A 174 3.34 -10.17 -13.22
N THR A 175 4.53 -9.65 -12.91
CA THR A 175 5.59 -10.42 -12.27
C THR A 175 5.68 -10.09 -10.78
N MET A 176 5.39 -11.07 -9.91
CA MET A 176 5.55 -10.89 -8.47
C MET A 176 6.96 -11.25 -8.03
N ILE A 177 7.58 -10.41 -7.20
CA ILE A 177 8.92 -10.65 -6.65
C ILE A 177 8.91 -10.48 -5.12
N SER A 178 9.73 -11.29 -4.42
CA SER A 178 9.96 -11.11 -2.97
C SER A 178 10.66 -9.79 -2.68
N SER A 179 10.43 -9.23 -1.50
CA SER A 179 11.10 -8.01 -1.03
C SER A 179 12.61 -8.17 -0.89
N GLN A 180 13.12 -9.39 -0.69
CA GLN A 180 14.56 -9.65 -0.61
C GLN A 180 15.25 -9.40 -1.96
N GLY A 181 16.18 -8.44 -1.98
CA GLY A 181 16.89 -8.03 -3.20
C GLY A 181 15.99 -7.33 -4.24
N ALA A 182 14.82 -6.85 -3.84
CA ALA A 182 13.86 -6.22 -4.75
C ALA A 182 14.45 -5.01 -5.48
N MET A 183 15.22 -4.15 -4.78
CA MET A 183 15.82 -2.95 -5.38
C MET A 183 16.59 -3.25 -6.67
N LEU A 184 17.46 -4.26 -6.66
CA LEU A 184 18.26 -4.63 -7.85
C LEU A 184 17.39 -5.18 -8.98
N ARG A 185 16.38 -5.99 -8.66
CA ARG A 185 15.47 -6.58 -9.65
C ARG A 185 14.59 -5.50 -10.30
N LEU A 186 14.02 -4.60 -9.51
CA LEU A 186 13.24 -3.46 -10.00
C LEU A 186 14.10 -2.54 -10.87
N PHE A 187 15.31 -2.22 -10.43
CA PHE A 187 16.25 -1.40 -11.21
C PHE A 187 16.59 -2.03 -12.57
N LYS A 188 16.93 -3.35 -12.58
CA LYS A 188 17.21 -4.06 -13.84
C LYS A 188 15.98 -4.08 -14.76
N ASN A 189 14.78 -4.23 -14.21
CA ASN A 189 13.54 -4.17 -14.97
C ASN A 189 13.32 -2.79 -15.62
N LEU A 190 13.51 -1.71 -14.85
CA LEU A 190 13.42 -0.33 -15.35
C LEU A 190 14.45 -0.02 -16.45
N LYS A 191 15.69 -0.51 -16.30
CA LYS A 191 16.72 -0.34 -17.35
C LYS A 191 16.39 -1.06 -18.67
N ARG A 192 15.55 -2.08 -18.62
CA ARG A 192 15.03 -2.79 -19.81
C ARG A 192 13.74 -2.17 -20.38
N GLY A 193 13.32 -1.02 -19.86
CA GLY A 193 12.07 -0.37 -20.27
C GLY A 193 10.81 -0.95 -19.64
N GLY A 194 10.96 -1.82 -18.63
CA GLY A 194 9.81 -2.40 -17.90
C GLY A 194 9.28 -1.47 -16.80
N HIS A 195 8.09 -1.79 -16.31
CA HIS A 195 7.42 -1.05 -15.23
C HIS A 195 7.64 -1.76 -13.89
N SER A 196 7.92 -0.99 -12.83
CA SER A 196 8.15 -1.50 -11.48
C SER A 196 7.15 -0.87 -10.52
N SER A 197 6.53 -1.66 -9.63
CA SER A 197 5.49 -1.18 -8.73
C SER A 197 5.66 -1.68 -7.30
N PHE A 198 5.26 -0.86 -6.33
CA PHE A 198 5.21 -1.21 -4.91
C PHE A 198 4.35 -0.25 -4.11
N LEU A 199 3.99 -0.67 -2.89
CA LEU A 199 3.27 0.13 -1.91
C LEU A 199 4.27 0.97 -1.10
N CYS A 200 4.01 2.29 -0.94
CA CYS A 200 5.02 3.24 -0.46
C CYS A 200 4.71 3.89 0.90
N ASP A 201 3.60 3.55 1.56
CA ASP A 201 3.08 4.27 2.73
C ASP A 201 3.37 3.61 4.09
N LEU A 202 3.85 2.37 4.12
CA LEU A 202 4.17 1.73 5.39
C LEU A 202 5.48 2.23 5.97
N THR A 203 5.51 2.33 7.30
CA THR A 203 6.69 2.76 8.04
C THR A 203 7.85 1.79 7.87
N VAL A 204 8.98 2.30 7.45
CA VAL A 204 10.27 1.60 7.38
C VAL A 204 11.10 1.94 8.62
N ARG A 205 11.94 0.99 9.06
CA ARG A 205 12.86 1.25 10.17
C ARG A 205 13.87 2.35 9.77
N PRO A 206 14.08 3.39 10.61
CA PRO A 206 14.94 4.51 10.27
C PRO A 206 16.42 4.15 10.00
N ASP A 207 16.87 2.98 10.44
CA ASP A 207 18.21 2.43 10.18
C ASP A 207 18.29 1.57 8.92
N GLN A 208 17.24 1.51 8.13
CA GLN A 208 17.19 0.83 6.84
C GLN A 208 17.11 1.84 5.70
N SER A 209 16.69 1.42 4.49
CA SER A 209 16.48 2.31 3.34
C SER A 209 15.22 3.18 3.55
N ALA A 210 15.30 4.08 4.51
CA ALA A 210 14.23 4.98 4.93
C ALA A 210 14.57 6.44 4.66
N THR A 211 13.53 7.23 4.45
CA THR A 211 13.57 8.68 4.48
C THR A 211 12.50 9.23 5.41
N VAL A 212 12.46 10.54 5.61
CA VAL A 212 11.42 11.21 6.39
C VAL A 212 10.48 11.92 5.44
N VAL A 213 9.17 11.71 5.63
CA VAL A 213 8.11 12.49 5.01
C VAL A 213 7.25 13.13 6.08
N ARG A 214 6.70 14.29 5.79
CA ARG A 214 5.68 14.92 6.61
C ARG A 214 4.31 14.47 6.09
N ALA A 215 3.64 13.63 6.88
CA ALA A 215 2.33 13.08 6.59
C ALA A 215 1.32 13.61 7.61
N PHE A 216 0.27 14.27 7.15
CA PHE A 216 -0.75 14.90 8.00
C PHE A 216 -0.18 15.88 9.04
N GLY A 217 0.93 16.53 8.70
CA GLY A 217 1.64 17.44 9.59
C GLY A 217 2.56 16.75 10.60
N LEU A 218 2.68 15.41 10.59
CA LEU A 218 3.57 14.63 11.45
C LEU A 218 4.72 14.05 10.62
N LYS A 219 5.93 14.06 11.18
CA LYS A 219 7.08 13.39 10.56
C LYS A 219 6.92 11.87 10.67
N MET A 220 7.09 11.18 9.56
CA MET A 220 6.98 9.72 9.45
C MET A 220 8.19 9.15 8.74
N SER A 221 8.71 8.02 9.24
CA SER A 221 9.74 7.24 8.53
C SER A 221 9.08 6.44 7.42
N ALA A 222 9.41 6.74 6.18
CA ALA A 222 8.87 6.12 4.98
C ALA A 222 9.94 5.46 4.12
N THR A 223 9.53 4.64 3.16
CA THR A 223 10.47 4.08 2.18
C THR A 223 10.99 5.15 1.24
N GLN A 224 12.28 5.12 0.93
CA GLN A 224 12.88 5.93 -0.13
C GLN A 224 13.01 5.16 -1.46
N LEU A 225 12.40 3.99 -1.61
CA LEU A 225 12.63 3.09 -2.74
C LEU A 225 12.31 3.76 -4.09
N HIS A 226 11.20 4.51 -4.18
CA HIS A 226 10.82 5.24 -5.40
C HIS A 226 11.83 6.35 -5.74
N ALA A 227 12.32 7.08 -4.76
CA ALA A 227 13.34 8.10 -4.95
C ALA A 227 14.65 7.48 -5.44
N ALA A 228 15.15 6.45 -4.75
CA ALA A 228 16.38 5.78 -5.12
C ALA A 228 16.31 5.09 -6.50
N LEU A 229 15.14 4.58 -6.89
CA LEU A 229 14.95 4.04 -8.23
C LEU A 229 14.90 5.15 -9.29
N ALA A 230 14.21 6.26 -9.04
CA ALA A 230 14.14 7.41 -9.95
C ALA A 230 15.52 8.00 -10.21
N GLN A 231 16.28 8.34 -9.15
CA GLN A 231 17.62 8.88 -9.23
C GLN A 231 18.59 7.99 -10.03
N ARG A 232 18.54 6.65 -9.80
CA ARG A 232 19.47 5.72 -10.44
C ARG A 232 19.08 5.31 -11.85
N SER A 233 17.78 5.22 -12.13
CA SER A 233 17.28 4.76 -13.43
C SER A 233 17.01 5.89 -14.42
N GLY A 234 16.77 7.12 -13.93
CA GLY A 234 16.26 8.25 -14.70
C GLY A 234 14.80 8.06 -15.15
N ARG A 235 14.06 7.10 -14.56
CA ARG A 235 12.68 6.82 -14.92
C ARG A 235 11.72 7.61 -14.04
N PRO A 236 10.58 8.07 -14.61
CA PRO A 236 9.61 8.82 -13.84
C PRO A 236 8.93 7.98 -12.78
N VAL A 237 8.45 8.64 -11.72
CA VAL A 237 7.54 8.07 -10.74
C VAL A 237 6.12 8.44 -11.12
N VAL A 238 5.24 7.46 -11.19
CA VAL A 238 3.80 7.65 -11.44
C VAL A 238 3.03 7.27 -10.18
N PRO A 239 2.52 8.25 -9.43
CA PRO A 239 1.65 7.99 -8.29
C PRO A 239 0.28 7.50 -8.78
N MET A 240 -0.33 6.59 -8.04
CA MET A 240 -1.63 6.05 -8.35
C MET A 240 -2.42 5.71 -7.08
N LEU A 241 -3.75 5.77 -7.16
CA LEU A 241 -4.62 5.50 -6.02
C LEU A 241 -6.00 5.05 -6.49
N THR A 242 -6.56 4.01 -5.86
CA THR A 242 -7.92 3.53 -6.16
C THR A 242 -8.97 4.21 -5.29
N LEU A 243 -10.04 4.69 -5.91
CA LEU A 243 -11.22 5.22 -5.25
C LEU A 243 -12.38 4.24 -5.38
N PRO A 244 -12.95 3.74 -4.28
CA PRO A 244 -14.12 2.86 -4.34
C PRO A 244 -15.34 3.67 -4.76
N GLN A 245 -16.19 3.05 -5.61
CA GLN A 245 -17.45 3.64 -6.02
C GLN A 245 -18.61 3.00 -5.25
N PRO A 246 -19.73 3.74 -5.06
CA PRO A 246 -20.90 3.22 -4.34
C PRO A 246 -21.52 1.97 -4.96
N ASP A 247 -21.43 1.81 -6.28
CA ASP A 247 -21.92 0.65 -7.04
C ASP A 247 -21.04 -0.60 -6.89
N GLY A 248 -19.92 -0.47 -6.19
CA GLY A 248 -18.95 -1.57 -6.00
C GLY A 248 -17.86 -1.65 -7.05
N THR A 249 -17.84 -0.77 -8.03
CA THR A 249 -16.71 -0.60 -8.95
C THR A 249 -15.55 0.15 -8.28
N CYS A 250 -14.41 0.25 -8.95
CA CYS A 250 -13.26 1.01 -8.51
C CYS A 250 -12.79 1.96 -9.61
N ARG A 251 -12.38 3.16 -9.22
CA ARG A 251 -11.77 4.13 -10.11
C ARG A 251 -10.30 4.30 -9.73
N LEU A 252 -9.38 4.03 -10.63
CA LEU A 252 -7.96 4.27 -10.45
C LEU A 252 -7.62 5.66 -11.00
N ARG A 253 -7.20 6.55 -10.12
CA ARG A 253 -6.58 7.81 -10.49
C ARG A 253 -5.08 7.58 -10.71
N LEU A 254 -4.57 8.11 -11.82
CA LEU A 254 -3.15 8.14 -12.14
C LEU A 254 -2.73 9.62 -12.25
N TRP A 255 -1.81 10.06 -11.40
CA TRP A 255 -1.22 11.39 -11.55
C TRP A 255 -0.24 11.44 -12.72
N PRO A 256 0.07 12.63 -13.26
CA PRO A 256 1.10 12.78 -14.27
C PRO A 256 2.45 12.20 -13.82
N ALA A 257 3.24 11.75 -14.78
CA ALA A 257 4.57 11.25 -14.53
C ALA A 257 5.46 12.33 -13.88
N GLN A 258 6.07 12.01 -12.74
CA GLN A 258 6.95 12.90 -11.99
C GLN A 258 8.40 12.58 -12.34
N PHE A 259 9.09 13.52 -12.97
CA PHE A 259 10.50 13.41 -13.32
C PHE A 259 11.37 14.05 -12.25
N PHE A 260 12.46 13.40 -11.92
CA PHE A 260 13.41 13.84 -10.90
C PHE A 260 14.83 13.74 -11.40
N THR A 261 15.70 14.68 -10.96
CA THR A 261 17.12 14.61 -11.29
C THR A 261 17.87 13.70 -10.28
N PRO A 262 19.05 13.17 -10.64
CA PRO A 262 19.85 12.37 -9.73
C PRO A 262 20.28 13.11 -8.45
N GLU A 263 20.43 14.45 -8.53
CA GLU A 263 20.87 15.32 -7.46
C GLU A 263 19.77 15.69 -6.48
N GLN A 264 18.51 15.55 -6.89
CA GLN A 264 17.37 15.92 -6.04
C GLN A 264 17.30 15.02 -4.82
N PRO A 265 17.24 15.55 -3.59
CA PRO A 265 17.26 14.75 -2.37
C PRO A 265 16.11 13.75 -2.29
N ALA A 266 16.40 12.54 -1.80
CA ALA A 266 15.43 11.46 -1.75
C ALA A 266 14.20 11.79 -0.88
N HIS A 267 14.37 12.58 0.18
CA HIS A 267 13.28 13.01 1.05
C HIS A 267 12.31 13.98 0.35
N GLU A 268 12.84 14.87 -0.51
CA GLU A 268 12.00 15.79 -1.31
C GLU A 268 11.18 15.03 -2.35
N ILE A 269 11.81 14.05 -3.03
CA ILE A 269 11.10 13.17 -3.98
C ILE A 269 9.98 12.43 -3.25
N ALA A 270 10.29 11.84 -2.10
CA ALA A 270 9.31 11.10 -1.31
C ALA A 270 8.18 12.02 -0.80
N GLN A 271 8.52 13.23 -0.34
CA GLN A 271 7.53 14.21 0.10
C GLN A 271 6.61 14.63 -1.03
N ARG A 272 7.15 14.95 -2.20
CA ARG A 272 6.33 15.33 -3.37
C ARG A 272 5.32 14.25 -3.76
N ILE A 273 5.71 12.99 -3.67
CA ILE A 273 4.78 11.88 -3.94
C ILE A 273 3.72 11.78 -2.84
N TRP A 274 4.11 11.95 -1.57
CA TRP A 274 3.19 11.93 -0.44
C TRP A 274 2.16 13.07 -0.51
N ASP A 275 2.59 14.27 -0.90
CA ASP A 275 1.72 15.46 -1.03
C ASP A 275 0.58 15.27 -2.04
N LEU A 276 0.73 14.33 -2.99
CA LEU A 276 -0.35 13.96 -3.92
C LEU A 276 -1.38 13.03 -3.29
N PHE A 277 -0.97 12.18 -2.34
CA PHE A 277 -1.86 11.21 -1.68
C PHE A 277 -2.64 11.83 -0.52
N GLU A 278 -2.00 12.66 0.29
CA GLU A 278 -2.59 13.18 1.52
C GLU A 278 -3.93 13.91 1.30
N PRO A 279 -4.12 14.80 0.31
CA PRO A 279 -5.42 15.46 0.08
C PRO A 279 -6.55 14.46 -0.19
N VAL A 280 -6.28 13.41 -0.98
CA VAL A 280 -7.28 12.37 -1.29
C VAL A 280 -7.61 11.53 -0.06
N ILE A 281 -6.59 11.20 0.76
CA ILE A 281 -6.80 10.46 2.01
C ILE A 281 -7.59 11.33 3.02
N ARG A 282 -7.38 12.64 3.05
CA ARG A 282 -8.16 13.55 3.90
C ARG A 282 -9.61 13.66 3.48
N GLU A 283 -9.87 13.66 2.17
CA GLU A 283 -11.21 13.74 1.61
C GLU A 283 -12.01 12.45 1.82
N HIS A 284 -11.35 11.30 1.64
CA HIS A 284 -11.95 9.96 1.75
C HIS A 284 -11.14 9.07 2.72
N PRO A 285 -11.10 9.40 4.02
CA PRO A 285 -10.16 8.79 4.95
C PRO A 285 -10.42 7.31 5.22
N GLU A 286 -11.65 6.82 5.04
CA GLU A 286 -12.00 5.40 5.25
C GLU A 286 -11.27 4.43 4.30
N GLY A 287 -10.66 4.94 3.24
CA GLY A 287 -9.89 4.13 2.31
C GLY A 287 -8.52 3.70 2.84
N TRP A 288 -7.93 4.42 3.80
CA TRP A 288 -6.58 4.18 4.27
C TRP A 288 -6.52 3.24 5.49
N LEU A 289 -5.34 2.61 5.67
CA LEU A 289 -5.11 1.58 6.68
C LEU A 289 -4.83 2.20 8.07
N TRP A 290 -5.83 2.84 8.69
CA TRP A 290 -5.67 3.53 9.97
C TRP A 290 -5.28 2.61 11.13
N MET A 291 -5.58 1.32 11.09
CA MET A 291 -5.20 0.34 12.12
C MET A 291 -3.70 -0.02 12.10
N TYR A 292 -2.92 0.48 11.15
CA TYR A 292 -1.47 0.31 11.12
C TYR A 292 -0.75 1.42 11.91
N LYS A 293 0.40 1.10 12.52
CA LYS A 293 1.20 2.06 13.31
C LYS A 293 2.10 2.91 12.41
N HIS A 294 1.53 3.86 11.68
CA HIS A 294 2.26 4.73 10.75
C HIS A 294 3.30 5.61 11.44
N PHE A 295 2.99 6.14 12.61
CA PHE A 295 3.83 7.09 13.35
C PHE A 295 4.59 6.42 14.51
N ARG A 296 5.03 5.16 14.35
CA ARG A 296 5.70 4.42 15.44
C ARG A 296 7.03 5.02 15.92
N HIS A 297 7.70 5.78 15.05
CA HIS A 297 8.94 6.46 15.36
C HIS A 297 8.66 7.95 15.51
N ARG A 298 8.85 8.46 16.72
CA ARG A 298 8.67 9.87 17.02
C ARG A 298 10.05 10.56 17.07
N PRO A 299 10.21 11.77 16.47
CA PRO A 299 11.42 12.57 16.57
C PRO A 299 11.62 13.09 18.01
N ALA A 300 12.84 13.57 18.32
CA ALA A 300 13.14 14.23 19.58
C ALA A 300 12.36 15.53 19.73
N ASP A 301 12.29 16.30 18.65
CA ASP A 301 11.47 17.51 18.54
C ASP A 301 10.25 17.24 17.67
N PRO A 302 9.04 17.13 18.27
CA PRO A 302 7.80 16.93 17.54
C PRO A 302 7.23 18.23 16.94
N GLU A 303 7.95 19.36 17.03
CA GLU A 303 7.54 20.67 16.48
C GLU A 303 6.14 21.09 16.98
N GLY A 304 5.87 20.91 18.26
CA GLY A 304 4.58 21.24 18.89
C GLY A 304 3.42 20.31 18.50
N ARG A 305 3.67 19.25 17.73
CA ARG A 305 2.63 18.28 17.33
C ARG A 305 2.57 17.11 18.31
N GLU A 306 1.36 16.70 18.62
CA GLU A 306 1.11 15.48 19.38
C GLU A 306 1.23 14.25 18.49
N TYR A 307 1.91 13.20 18.97
CA TYR A 307 2.02 11.90 18.32
C TYR A 307 1.08 10.87 18.97
N PRO A 308 0.69 9.80 18.25
CA PRO A 308 -0.08 8.72 18.86
C PRO A 308 0.60 8.14 20.08
N ALA A 309 -0.17 7.72 21.11
CA ALA A 309 0.36 7.18 22.37
C ALA A 309 1.28 5.96 22.17
N TYR A 310 1.14 5.23 21.08
CA TYR A 310 2.01 4.10 20.74
C TYR A 310 3.37 4.52 20.13
N ALA A 311 3.56 5.81 19.81
CA ALA A 311 4.78 6.29 19.18
C ALA A 311 5.93 6.38 20.18
N ASN A 312 7.06 5.79 19.83
CA ASN A 312 8.24 5.80 20.67
C ASN A 312 9.29 6.77 20.14
N ARG A 313 9.95 7.52 21.02
CA ARG A 313 11.15 8.28 20.67
C ARG A 313 12.21 7.35 20.10
N SER A 314 12.79 7.71 18.97
CA SER A 314 13.75 6.87 18.28
C SER A 314 15.03 7.63 17.96
N LYS A 315 16.14 7.30 18.66
CA LYS A 315 17.47 7.85 18.36
C LYS A 315 17.89 7.60 16.88
N LYS A 316 17.41 6.50 16.29
CA LYS A 316 17.67 6.19 14.88
C LYS A 316 16.89 7.12 13.94
N PHE A 317 15.69 7.55 14.36
CA PHE A 317 14.91 8.53 13.61
C PHE A 317 15.60 9.92 13.69
N ASP A 318 16.04 10.33 14.89
CA ASP A 318 16.80 11.58 15.05
C ASP A 318 18.11 11.58 14.23
N ALA A 319 18.77 10.42 14.13
CA ALA A 319 19.97 10.27 13.29
C ALA A 319 19.66 10.35 11.79
N LEU A 320 18.50 9.81 11.36
CA LEU A 320 18.01 9.92 9.98
C LEU A 320 17.73 11.38 9.63
N GLU A 321 17.03 12.12 10.50
CA GLU A 321 16.74 13.54 10.30
C GLU A 321 18.03 14.36 10.17
N ARG A 322 19.02 14.14 11.04
CA ARG A 322 20.32 14.83 10.93
C ARG A 322 21.02 14.54 9.60
N ARG A 323 21.05 13.27 9.14
CA ARG A 323 21.64 12.93 7.84
C ARG A 323 20.95 13.65 6.69
N ILE A 324 19.61 13.76 6.73
CA ILE A 324 18.85 14.49 5.73
C ILE A 324 19.23 15.99 5.76
N ALA A 325 19.28 16.59 6.94
CA ALA A 325 19.66 18.00 7.10
C ALA A 325 21.11 18.30 6.64
N GLU A 326 22.02 17.30 6.71
CA GLU A 326 23.41 17.38 6.23
C GLU A 326 23.53 17.06 4.73
N GLY A 327 22.43 16.85 4.00
CA GLY A 327 22.44 16.46 2.59
C GLY A 327 22.94 15.03 2.31
N LYS A 328 22.95 14.17 3.33
CA LYS A 328 23.45 12.77 3.27
C LYS A 328 22.30 11.74 3.31
N GLY A 329 21.07 12.19 3.04
CA GLY A 329 19.85 11.40 3.14
C GLY A 329 19.49 10.60 1.89
#